data_3145439121ace0274254fa323fdbd8ae
#
_entry.id   3145439121ace0274254fa323fdbd8ae
#
_cell.length_a   1.000
_cell.length_b   1.000
_cell.length_c   1.000
_cell.angle_alpha   90.00
_cell.angle_beta   90.00
_cell.angle_gamma   90.00
#
_symmetry.space_group_name_H-M   'P 1'
#
loop_
_entity.id
_entity.type
_entity.pdbx_description
1 polymer ?
#
loop_
_entity_poly.entity_id
_entity_poly.type
_entity_poly.pdbx_seq_one_letter_code
_entity_poly.pdbx_strand_id
1 'polypeptide(L)'
;MNMNNPLPFPMANAAFGGGLTYFSELLGIQMRNIEAMQLAQQQMMEGMGVLAKHQAEMIEGTLRRSFEAQPSASAGSDIRAVIGSRIDSLKTTIKECQANANVLSELAARSGGEVANTLQSRMMAALDEFKGALEHAVPEARTSASAAARAATVQPASQS
;
A
#
# COMPACT_ATOMS: atom_id res chain seq x y z
N MET A 1 -57.59 37.27 2.18
CA MET A 1 -56.28 36.83 1.66
C MET A 1 -55.56 36.10 2.77
N ASN A 2 -55.59 34.76 2.76
CA ASN A 2 -55.00 33.93 3.83
C ASN A 2 -53.80 33.22 3.21
N MET A 3 -52.61 33.82 3.40
CA MET A 3 -51.33 33.27 2.99
C MET A 3 -50.72 32.46 4.14
N ASN A 4 -51.21 31.26 4.38
CA ASN A 4 -50.51 30.31 5.23
C ASN A 4 -50.80 28.89 4.73
N ASN A 5 -50.19 28.55 3.62
CA ASN A 5 -50.10 27.15 3.18
C ASN A 5 -48.65 26.73 3.30
N PRO A 6 -48.24 26.04 4.38
CA PRO A 6 -46.93 25.43 4.39
C PRO A 6 -46.95 24.28 3.39
N LEU A 7 -46.15 24.43 2.32
CA LEU A 7 -45.91 23.38 1.36
C LEU A 7 -45.39 22.12 2.11
N PRO A 8 -46.03 20.97 1.89
CA PRO A 8 -45.53 19.75 2.48
C PRO A 8 -44.29 19.31 1.70
N PHE A 9 -43.12 19.55 2.24
CA PHE A 9 -41.88 18.89 1.81
C PHE A 9 -41.46 17.78 2.79
N PRO A 10 -42.15 16.64 2.89
CA PRO A 10 -41.58 15.49 3.56
C PRO A 10 -40.88 14.52 2.62
N MET A 11 -40.87 14.77 1.28
CA MET A 11 -40.37 13.81 0.31
C MET A 11 -38.89 13.95 -0.03
N ALA A 12 -38.23 15.05 0.31
CA ALA A 12 -36.83 15.27 -0.02
C ALA A 12 -35.88 14.53 0.91
N ASN A 13 -36.27 14.25 2.17
CA ASN A 13 -35.36 13.65 3.16
C ASN A 13 -35.17 12.14 3.02
N ALA A 14 -36.13 11.39 2.51
CA ALA A 14 -35.99 9.94 2.39
C ALA A 14 -35.13 9.51 1.18
N ALA A 15 -35.20 10.27 0.09
CA ALA A 15 -34.40 9.99 -1.11
C ALA A 15 -32.94 10.42 -0.97
N PHE A 16 -32.68 11.45 -0.13
CA PHE A 16 -31.31 11.93 0.13
C PHE A 16 -30.61 11.17 1.27
N GLY A 17 -31.35 10.61 2.23
CA GLY A 17 -30.78 9.92 3.40
C GLY A 17 -30.01 8.66 3.01
N GLY A 18 -30.56 7.80 2.16
CA GLY A 18 -29.90 6.56 1.71
C GLY A 18 -28.70 6.83 0.79
N GLY A 19 -28.79 7.85 -0.07
CA GLY A 19 -27.69 8.25 -0.93
C GLY A 19 -26.49 8.82 -0.15
N LEU A 20 -26.73 9.55 0.93
CA LEU A 20 -25.65 10.12 1.75
C LEU A 20 -24.91 9.06 2.58
N THR A 21 -25.60 8.07 3.11
CA THR A 21 -24.99 6.94 3.83
C THR A 21 -24.10 6.11 2.90
N TYR A 22 -24.59 5.77 1.72
CA TYR A 22 -23.80 5.05 0.70
C TYR A 22 -22.57 5.85 0.27
N PHE A 23 -22.74 7.16 0.06
CA PHE A 23 -21.62 8.03 -0.31
C PHE A 23 -20.57 8.14 0.81
N SER A 24 -20.99 8.21 2.08
CA SER A 24 -20.07 8.23 3.22
C SER A 24 -19.31 6.92 3.40
N GLU A 25 -19.94 5.78 3.13
CA GLU A 25 -19.28 4.45 3.11
C GLU A 25 -18.22 4.36 2.02
N LEU A 26 -18.54 4.81 0.80
CA LEU A 26 -17.58 4.86 -0.31
C LEU A 26 -16.39 5.76 0.00
N LEU A 27 -16.61 6.93 0.62
CA LEU A 27 -15.53 7.80 1.07
C LEU A 27 -14.68 7.11 2.14
N GLY A 28 -15.28 6.39 3.08
CA GLY A 28 -14.57 5.60 4.07
C GLY A 28 -13.67 4.53 3.47
N ILE A 29 -14.15 3.81 2.45
CA ILE A 29 -13.36 2.83 1.69
C ILE A 29 -12.16 3.52 1.02
N GLN A 30 -12.39 4.68 0.40
CA GLN A 30 -11.36 5.44 -0.29
C GLN A 30 -10.27 5.94 0.68
N MET A 31 -10.65 6.44 1.85
CA MET A 31 -9.69 6.87 2.88
C MET A 31 -8.83 5.71 3.36
N ARG A 32 -9.42 4.55 3.66
CA ARG A 32 -8.65 3.34 4.05
C ARG A 32 -7.73 2.83 2.94
N ASN A 33 -8.11 3.01 1.67
CA ASN A 33 -7.22 2.70 0.55
C ASN A 33 -6.01 3.63 0.49
N ILE A 34 -6.20 4.93 0.77
CA ILE A 34 -5.11 5.92 0.85
C ILE A 34 -4.17 5.58 2.02
N GLU A 35 -4.70 5.24 3.18
CA GLU A 35 -3.92 4.83 4.35
C GLU A 35 -3.06 3.58 4.06
N ALA A 36 -3.64 2.57 3.40
CA ALA A 36 -2.90 1.37 3.01
C ALA A 36 -1.79 1.68 2.00
N MET A 37 -2.04 2.61 1.07
CA MET A 37 -1.03 3.05 0.11
C MET A 37 0.11 3.82 0.78
N GLN A 38 -0.20 4.67 1.77
CA GLN A 38 0.81 5.34 2.58
C GLN A 38 1.65 4.35 3.39
N LEU A 39 1.02 3.35 4.01
CA LEU A 39 1.71 2.29 4.72
C LEU A 39 2.64 1.49 3.79
N ALA A 40 2.17 1.12 2.60
CA ALA A 40 2.99 0.44 1.61
C ALA A 40 4.18 1.29 1.15
N GLN A 41 4.00 2.61 0.97
CA GLN A 41 5.09 3.53 0.67
C GLN A 41 6.10 3.62 1.81
N GLN A 42 5.64 3.68 3.05
CA GLN A 42 6.52 3.69 4.22
C GLN A 42 7.34 2.40 4.30
N GLN A 43 6.72 1.23 4.16
CA GLN A 43 7.41 -0.06 4.12
C GLN A 43 8.45 -0.13 3.00
N MET A 44 8.14 0.41 1.83
CA MET A 44 9.08 0.50 0.71
C MET A 44 10.28 1.40 1.06
N MET A 45 10.04 2.57 1.67
CA MET A 45 11.11 3.49 2.07
C MET A 45 11.99 2.88 3.16
N GLU A 46 11.40 2.20 4.15
CA GLU A 46 12.14 1.48 5.19
C GLU A 46 13.01 0.37 4.59
N GLY A 47 12.44 -0.43 3.67
CA GLY A 47 13.18 -1.45 2.94
C GLY A 47 14.35 -0.88 2.14
N MET A 48 14.14 0.22 1.42
CA MET A 48 15.20 0.92 0.70
C MET A 48 16.27 1.49 1.65
N GLY A 49 15.88 1.99 2.81
CA GLY A 49 16.80 2.48 3.84
C GLY A 49 17.72 1.36 4.36
N VAL A 50 17.15 0.18 4.64
CA VAL A 50 17.93 -1.01 5.05
C VAL A 50 18.89 -1.46 3.96
N LEU A 51 18.43 -1.49 2.69
CA LEU A 51 19.29 -1.80 1.55
C LEU A 51 20.45 -0.82 1.40
N ALA A 52 20.18 0.48 1.47
CA ALA A 52 21.19 1.53 1.35
C ALA A 52 22.24 1.45 2.48
N LYS A 53 21.79 1.20 3.71
CA LYS A 53 22.68 0.99 4.85
C LYS A 53 23.59 -0.22 4.62
N HIS A 54 23.03 -1.35 4.20
CA HIS A 54 23.82 -2.55 3.93
C HIS A 54 24.82 -2.35 2.80
N GLN A 55 24.45 -1.62 1.74
CA GLN A 55 25.39 -1.26 0.67
C GLN A 55 26.52 -0.36 1.19
N ALA A 56 26.24 0.62 2.05
CA ALA A 56 27.26 1.47 2.64
C ALA A 56 28.25 0.66 3.50
N GLU A 57 27.74 -0.24 4.35
CA GLU A 57 28.57 -1.14 5.17
C GLU A 57 29.47 -2.04 4.31
N MET A 58 28.95 -2.54 3.17
CA MET A 58 29.72 -3.34 2.22
C MET A 58 30.87 -2.53 1.59
N ILE A 59 30.58 -1.30 1.14
CA ILE A 59 31.57 -0.42 0.52
C ILE A 59 32.65 -0.08 1.54
N GLU A 60 32.28 0.29 2.76
CA GLU A 60 33.23 0.59 3.84
C GLU A 60 34.12 -0.61 4.16
N GLY A 61 33.52 -1.80 4.31
CA GLY A 61 34.25 -3.04 4.55
C GLY A 61 35.22 -3.38 3.42
N THR A 62 34.84 -3.13 2.17
CA THR A 62 35.70 -3.36 1.00
C THR A 62 36.85 -2.36 0.95
N LEU A 63 36.58 -1.08 1.20
CA LEU A 63 37.58 -0.05 1.26
C LEU A 63 38.59 -0.31 2.37
N ARG A 64 38.14 -0.61 3.59
CA ARG A 64 39.02 -0.92 4.72
C ARG A 64 39.96 -2.07 4.38
N ARG A 65 39.46 -3.15 3.84
CA ARG A 65 40.28 -4.31 3.42
C ARG A 65 41.26 -3.96 2.29
N SER A 66 40.87 -3.10 1.37
CA SER A 66 41.76 -2.63 0.32
C SER A 66 42.96 -1.84 0.88
N PHE A 67 42.75 -1.05 1.94
CA PHE A 67 43.82 -0.35 2.64
C PHE A 67 44.68 -1.28 3.48
N GLU A 68 44.07 -2.24 4.19
CA GLU A 68 44.79 -3.23 5.01
C GLU A 68 45.60 -4.21 4.16
N ALA A 69 45.13 -4.53 2.95
CA ALA A 69 45.80 -5.43 2.02
C ALA A 69 46.93 -4.76 1.21
N GLN A 70 47.23 -3.46 1.45
CA GLN A 70 48.44 -2.87 0.84
C GLN A 70 49.67 -3.51 1.47
N PRO A 71 50.43 -4.30 0.69
CA PRO A 71 51.67 -4.85 1.20
C PRO A 71 52.62 -3.68 1.46
N SER A 72 53.05 -3.53 2.70
CA SER A 72 54.29 -2.81 2.95
C SER A 72 55.36 -3.44 2.06
N ALA A 73 55.74 -2.71 1.03
CA ALA A 73 56.78 -3.15 0.10
C ALA A 73 58.09 -3.23 0.85
N SER A 74 58.28 -4.31 1.60
CA SER A 74 59.61 -4.66 2.12
C SER A 74 60.38 -5.29 0.95
N ALA A 75 61.42 -4.61 0.52
CA ALA A 75 62.35 -5.06 -0.47
C ALA A 75 62.91 -6.45 -0.02
N GLY A 76 62.43 -7.53 -0.64
CA GLY A 76 62.87 -8.87 -0.33
C GLY A 76 61.75 -9.94 -0.27
N SER A 77 60.50 -9.57 -0.44
CA SER A 77 59.40 -10.52 -0.44
C SER A 77 59.43 -11.42 -1.69
N ASP A 78 59.32 -12.74 -1.48
CA ASP A 78 59.21 -13.68 -2.60
C ASP A 78 57.97 -13.33 -3.44
N ILE A 79 58.19 -13.02 -4.71
CA ILE A 79 57.15 -12.66 -5.68
C ILE A 79 56.05 -13.70 -5.73
N ARG A 80 56.34 -14.99 -5.53
CA ARG A 80 55.32 -16.05 -5.47
C ARG A 80 54.40 -15.90 -4.27
N ALA A 81 54.94 -15.55 -3.11
CA ALA A 81 54.17 -15.34 -1.90
C ALA A 81 53.21 -14.12 -2.05
N VAL A 82 53.69 -13.04 -2.67
CA VAL A 82 52.87 -11.84 -2.96
C VAL A 82 51.76 -12.16 -3.94
N ILE A 83 52.04 -12.91 -5.03
CA ILE A 83 51.01 -13.31 -6.00
C ILE A 83 49.99 -14.25 -5.34
N GLY A 84 50.45 -15.23 -4.55
CA GLY A 84 49.59 -16.14 -3.82
C GLY A 84 48.60 -15.40 -2.90
N SER A 85 49.12 -14.49 -2.09
CA SER A 85 48.31 -13.63 -1.20
C SER A 85 47.28 -12.79 -1.95
N ARG A 86 47.63 -12.23 -3.11
CA ARG A 86 46.68 -11.47 -3.94
C ARG A 86 45.59 -12.35 -4.54
N ILE A 87 45.93 -13.55 -4.98
CA ILE A 87 44.93 -14.52 -5.48
C ILE A 87 43.95 -14.90 -4.36
N ASP A 88 44.42 -15.14 -3.15
CA ASP A 88 43.56 -15.50 -2.01
C ASP A 88 42.69 -14.33 -1.59
N SER A 89 43.21 -13.11 -1.61
CA SER A 89 42.44 -11.90 -1.38
C SER A 89 41.32 -11.72 -2.42
N LEU A 90 41.62 -11.96 -3.71
CA LEU A 90 40.61 -11.91 -4.77
C LEU A 90 39.52 -12.96 -4.59
N LYS A 91 39.90 -14.21 -4.25
CA LYS A 91 38.92 -15.27 -3.96
C LYS A 91 37.99 -14.89 -2.79
N THR A 92 38.54 -14.31 -1.74
CA THR A 92 37.79 -13.84 -0.58
C THR A 92 36.83 -12.74 -1.01
N THR A 93 37.30 -11.74 -1.74
CA THR A 93 36.47 -10.64 -2.26
C THR A 93 35.31 -11.15 -3.13
N ILE A 94 35.55 -12.10 -4.01
CA ILE A 94 34.52 -12.70 -4.87
C ILE A 94 33.47 -13.43 -4.04
N LYS A 95 33.88 -14.23 -3.04
CA LYS A 95 32.95 -14.93 -2.14
C LYS A 95 32.09 -13.95 -1.33
N GLU A 96 32.69 -12.88 -0.85
CA GLU A 96 31.97 -11.84 -0.10
C GLU A 96 31.00 -11.05 -0.99
N CYS A 97 31.39 -10.70 -2.21
CA CYS A 97 30.49 -10.10 -3.19
C CYS A 97 29.27 -10.97 -3.46
N GLN A 98 29.48 -12.28 -3.62
CA GLN A 98 28.39 -13.23 -3.84
C GLN A 98 27.47 -13.35 -2.62
N ALA A 99 28.04 -13.46 -1.42
CA ALA A 99 27.27 -13.50 -0.19
C ALA A 99 26.43 -12.22 0.00
N ASN A 100 27.03 -11.08 -0.24
CA ASN A 100 26.36 -9.78 -0.15
C ASN A 100 25.25 -9.61 -1.21
N ALA A 101 25.46 -10.09 -2.44
CA ALA A 101 24.43 -10.08 -3.48
C ALA A 101 23.22 -10.93 -3.07
N ASN A 102 23.44 -12.08 -2.43
CA ASN A 102 22.37 -12.93 -1.91
C ASN A 102 21.59 -12.23 -0.81
N VAL A 103 22.27 -11.59 0.14
CA VAL A 103 21.61 -10.82 1.21
C VAL A 103 20.79 -9.66 0.66
N LEU A 104 21.33 -8.91 -0.31
CA LEU A 104 20.58 -7.82 -0.96
C LEU A 104 19.34 -8.33 -1.69
N SER A 105 19.46 -9.47 -2.38
CA SER A 105 18.33 -10.11 -3.07
C SER A 105 17.25 -10.55 -2.09
N GLU A 106 17.63 -11.14 -0.97
CA GLU A 106 16.69 -11.56 0.08
C GLU A 106 15.97 -10.37 0.73
N LEU A 107 16.70 -9.30 1.06
CA LEU A 107 16.13 -8.07 1.60
C LEU A 107 15.15 -7.42 0.63
N ALA A 108 15.50 -7.36 -0.66
CA ALA A 108 14.62 -6.81 -1.70
C ALA A 108 13.34 -7.66 -1.86
N ALA A 109 13.47 -8.99 -1.87
CA ALA A 109 12.34 -9.90 -1.97
C ALA A 109 11.41 -9.78 -0.75
N ARG A 110 11.98 -9.69 0.46
CA ARG A 110 11.22 -9.51 1.69
C ARG A 110 10.44 -8.20 1.69
N SER A 111 11.11 -7.09 1.42
CA SER A 111 10.47 -5.77 1.37
C SER A 111 9.35 -5.71 0.31
N GLY A 112 9.60 -6.26 -0.88
CA GLY A 112 8.59 -6.35 -1.92
C GLY A 112 7.40 -7.24 -1.52
N GLY A 113 7.65 -8.34 -0.81
CA GLY A 113 6.62 -9.23 -0.29
C GLY A 113 5.74 -8.57 0.77
N GLU A 114 6.32 -7.80 1.68
CA GLU A 114 5.58 -7.05 2.70
C GLU A 114 4.63 -6.02 2.08
N VAL A 115 5.12 -5.26 1.10
CA VAL A 115 4.30 -4.30 0.33
C VAL A 115 3.18 -5.01 -0.42
N ALA A 116 3.48 -6.10 -1.12
CA ALA A 116 2.49 -6.86 -1.87
C ALA A 116 1.40 -7.43 -0.95
N ASN A 117 1.76 -7.99 0.21
CA ASN A 117 0.81 -8.50 1.19
C ASN A 117 -0.09 -7.39 1.75
N THR A 118 0.46 -6.22 2.05
CA THR A 118 -0.31 -5.06 2.52
C THR A 118 -1.34 -4.63 1.49
N LEU A 119 -0.95 -4.51 0.23
CA LEU A 119 -1.85 -4.12 -0.86
C LEU A 119 -2.90 -5.19 -1.15
N GLN A 120 -2.51 -6.47 -1.16
CA GLN A 120 -3.43 -7.58 -1.38
C GLN A 120 -4.49 -7.67 -0.28
N SER A 121 -4.09 -7.61 0.99
CA SER A 121 -5.02 -7.66 2.12
C SER A 121 -6.00 -6.49 2.08
N ARG A 122 -5.52 -5.28 1.72
CA ARG A 122 -6.39 -4.12 1.57
C ARG A 122 -7.36 -4.25 0.40
N MET A 123 -6.90 -4.79 -0.72
CA MET A 123 -7.77 -5.04 -1.88
C MET A 123 -8.90 -6.01 -1.53
N MET A 124 -8.61 -7.10 -0.82
CA MET A 124 -9.63 -8.04 -0.38
C MET A 124 -10.63 -7.38 0.59
N ALA A 125 -10.13 -6.63 1.58
CA ALA A 125 -10.97 -5.88 2.49
C ALA A 125 -11.86 -4.85 1.77
N ALA A 126 -11.33 -4.15 0.77
CA ALA A 126 -12.11 -3.19 -0.03
C ALA A 126 -13.24 -3.86 -0.83
N LEU A 127 -12.99 -5.07 -1.35
CA LEU A 127 -14.03 -5.86 -2.05
C LEU A 127 -15.13 -6.30 -1.09
N ASP A 128 -14.78 -6.74 0.12
CA ASP A 128 -15.75 -7.14 1.14
C ASP A 128 -16.58 -5.94 1.62
N GLU A 129 -15.93 -4.79 1.86
CA GLU A 129 -16.59 -3.54 2.22
C GLU A 129 -17.55 -3.07 1.12
N PHE A 130 -17.12 -3.15 -0.15
CA PHE A 130 -17.94 -2.79 -1.29
C PHE A 130 -19.17 -3.72 -1.43
N LYS A 131 -18.97 -5.01 -1.23
CA LYS A 131 -20.08 -5.98 -1.22
C LYS A 131 -21.07 -5.66 -0.10
N GLY A 132 -20.59 -5.38 1.11
CA GLY A 132 -21.43 -4.97 2.23
C GLY A 132 -22.23 -3.69 1.93
N ALA A 133 -21.59 -2.67 1.36
CA ALA A 133 -22.27 -1.44 0.96
C ALA A 133 -23.37 -1.68 -0.09
N LEU A 134 -23.15 -2.58 -1.05
CA LEU A 134 -24.16 -2.98 -2.02
C LEU A 134 -25.34 -3.72 -1.38
N GLU A 135 -25.08 -4.61 -0.43
CA GLU A 135 -26.12 -5.37 0.27
C GLU A 135 -27.03 -4.43 1.11
N HIS A 136 -26.48 -3.35 1.65
CA HIS A 136 -27.26 -2.33 2.36
C HIS A 136 -28.04 -1.41 1.41
N ALA A 137 -27.46 -1.05 0.28
CA ALA A 137 -28.08 -0.13 -0.68
C ALA A 137 -29.31 -0.74 -1.40
N VAL A 138 -29.32 -2.04 -1.66
CA VAL A 138 -30.39 -2.72 -2.41
C VAL A 138 -31.73 -2.75 -1.67
N PRO A 139 -31.81 -3.04 -0.35
CA PRO A 139 -33.08 -2.97 0.39
C PRO A 139 -33.64 -1.55 0.46
N GLU A 140 -32.81 -0.55 0.67
CA GLU A 140 -33.23 0.85 0.75
C GLU A 140 -33.79 1.36 -0.58
N ALA A 141 -33.18 0.99 -1.70
CA ALA A 141 -33.70 1.30 -3.02
C ALA A 141 -35.09 0.65 -3.28
N ARG A 142 -35.31 -0.57 -2.79
CA ARG A 142 -36.61 -1.28 -2.92
C ARG A 142 -37.69 -0.65 -2.03
N THR A 143 -37.35 -0.27 -0.82
CA THR A 143 -38.31 0.39 0.10
C THR A 143 -38.69 1.78 -0.38
N SER A 144 -37.76 2.56 -0.89
CA SER A 144 -38.06 3.88 -1.45
C SER A 144 -38.86 3.80 -2.75
N ALA A 145 -38.57 2.83 -3.63
CA ALA A 145 -39.36 2.60 -4.83
C ALA A 145 -40.80 2.14 -4.52
N SER A 146 -40.99 1.29 -3.51
CA SER A 146 -42.32 0.84 -3.10
C SER A 146 -43.12 1.96 -2.39
N ALA A 147 -42.47 2.83 -1.63
CA ALA A 147 -43.10 3.99 -1.03
C ALA A 147 -43.52 5.02 -2.07
N ALA A 148 -42.70 5.28 -3.08
CA ALA A 148 -43.03 6.14 -4.21
C ALA A 148 -44.21 5.61 -5.04
N ALA A 149 -44.25 4.29 -5.29
CA ALA A 149 -45.36 3.67 -6.01
C ALA A 149 -46.69 3.75 -5.22
N ARG A 150 -46.64 3.59 -3.91
CA ARG A 150 -47.85 3.76 -3.05
C ARG A 150 -48.33 5.21 -2.99
N ALA A 151 -47.42 6.19 -2.97
CA ALA A 151 -47.77 7.59 -3.00
C ALA A 151 -48.42 8.01 -4.33
N ALA A 152 -47.99 7.44 -5.43
CA ALA A 152 -48.57 7.69 -6.77
C ALA A 152 -49.99 7.11 -6.93
N THR A 153 -50.33 6.02 -6.18
CA THR A 153 -51.65 5.39 -6.25
C THR A 153 -52.70 6.03 -5.34
N VAL A 154 -52.31 6.92 -4.41
CA VAL A 154 -53.22 7.59 -3.43
C VAL A 154 -53.68 8.97 -3.92
N GLN A 155 -53.33 9.38 -5.14
CA GLN A 155 -53.84 10.64 -5.67
C GLN A 155 -55.30 10.46 -6.11
N PRO A 156 -56.31 10.95 -5.31
CA PRO A 156 -57.72 10.83 -5.68
C PRO A 156 -57.97 11.73 -6.89
N ALA A 157 -58.67 11.16 -7.87
CA ALA A 157 -59.29 11.93 -8.94
C ALA A 157 -60.36 12.87 -8.34
N SER A 158 -59.95 14.08 -8.01
CA SER A 158 -60.84 15.16 -7.61
C SER A 158 -60.64 16.33 -8.56
N GLN A 159 -61.18 16.17 -9.76
CA GLN A 159 -61.58 17.28 -10.63
C GLN A 159 -62.78 16.83 -11.49
N SER A 160 -64.01 17.13 -11.01
CA SER A 160 -65.20 17.33 -11.81
C SER A 160 -65.92 18.54 -11.31
#